data_996e0b7cf56b0b3798b0efa9339a3276
#
_entry.id   996e0b7cf56b0b3798b0efa9339a3276
#
_cell.length_a   1.000
_cell.length_b   1.000
_cell.length_c   1.000
_cell.angle_alpha   90.00
_cell.angle_beta   90.00
_cell.angle_gamma   90.00
#
_symmetry.space_group_name_H-M   'P 1'
#
loop_
_entity.id
_entity.type
_entity.pdbx_description
1 polymer ?
#
loop_
_entity_poly.entity_id
_entity_poly.type
_entity_poly.pdbx_seq_one_letter_code
_entity_poly.pdbx_strand_id
1 'polypeptide(L)'
;MRLMPVLVSLSAAMLVSWLVAQQQHQHGGKATTVTGEVVDLSCYLMHGAKGESHAKCATACINKGLPMGILTKDGKLFVVLEDHAKADVYQQLKKFAAKTVTVTGVIVSRNGISGIAVQKVGTATSSSLAPRPPSRKVQYVCPMGCVPPQDKPGNCPKCGMKLVAKKT
;
A
#
# COMPACT_ATOMS: atom_id res chain seq x y z
N MET A 1 -37.53 -67.21 7.66
CA MET A 1 -38.03 -66.12 6.84
C MET A 1 -37.97 -64.83 7.62
N ARG A 2 -36.94 -64.03 7.42
CA ARG A 2 -36.85 -62.59 7.74
C ARG A 2 -35.56 -62.06 7.08
N LEU A 3 -35.70 -61.55 5.89
CA LEU A 3 -34.72 -60.78 5.14
C LEU A 3 -35.21 -59.32 5.12
N MET A 4 -34.28 -58.44 5.32
CA MET A 4 -34.23 -56.96 5.26
C MET A 4 -34.14 -56.29 6.68
N PRO A 5 -33.21 -55.35 6.92
CA PRO A 5 -32.78 -54.27 6.01
C PRO A 5 -31.25 -54.01 6.00
N VAL A 6 -30.63 -53.83 4.84
CA VAL A 6 -29.25 -53.40 4.70
C VAL A 6 -29.14 -52.33 3.60
N LEU A 7 -30.01 -51.35 3.55
CA LEU A 7 -29.96 -50.34 2.49
C LEU A 7 -30.14 -48.88 2.97
N VAL A 8 -29.74 -48.52 4.17
CA VAL A 8 -29.88 -47.11 4.64
C VAL A 8 -28.54 -46.42 5.04
N SER A 9 -27.39 -47.02 4.90
CA SER A 9 -26.15 -46.42 5.43
C SER A 9 -25.14 -45.90 4.37
N LEU A 10 -25.49 -45.76 3.10
CA LEU A 10 -24.56 -45.22 2.08
C LEU A 10 -24.82 -43.77 1.62
N SER A 11 -25.86 -43.10 2.10
CA SER A 11 -26.22 -41.74 1.64
C SER A 11 -25.65 -40.60 2.48
N ALA A 12 -25.07 -40.86 3.64
CA ALA A 12 -24.58 -39.83 4.56
C ALA A 12 -23.11 -39.42 4.32
N ALA A 13 -22.34 -40.20 3.57
CA ALA A 13 -20.90 -39.97 3.38
C ALA A 13 -20.57 -39.00 2.21
N MET A 14 -21.53 -38.66 1.35
CA MET A 14 -21.26 -37.80 0.17
C MET A 14 -21.52 -36.28 0.44
N LEU A 15 -22.10 -35.89 1.56
CA LEU A 15 -22.42 -34.50 1.86
C LEU A 15 -21.29 -33.73 2.59
N VAL A 16 -20.26 -34.38 3.07
CA VAL A 16 -19.17 -33.74 3.81
C VAL A 16 -18.04 -33.25 2.90
N SER A 17 -17.96 -33.74 1.65
CA SER A 17 -16.85 -33.42 0.74
C SER A 17 -16.96 -32.07 0.04
N TRP A 18 -18.05 -31.33 0.16
CA TRP A 18 -18.25 -30.05 -0.54
C TRP A 18 -17.91 -28.81 0.31
N LEU A 19 -17.56 -28.96 1.59
CA LEU A 19 -17.27 -27.83 2.47
C LEU A 19 -15.79 -27.42 2.52
N VAL A 20 -14.88 -28.10 1.84
CA VAL A 20 -13.42 -27.86 1.98
C VAL A 20 -12.84 -27.02 0.84
N ALA A 21 -13.61 -26.64 -0.17
CA ALA A 21 -13.09 -25.99 -1.39
C ALA A 21 -13.17 -24.45 -1.41
N GLN A 22 -13.39 -23.79 -0.29
CA GLN A 22 -13.34 -22.31 -0.23
C GLN A 22 -12.21 -21.83 0.70
N GLN A 23 -11.00 -22.32 0.48
CA GLN A 23 -9.83 -21.59 0.95
C GLN A 23 -9.66 -20.35 0.06
N GLN A 24 -10.34 -19.30 0.41
CA GLN A 24 -10.02 -17.97 -0.08
C GLN A 24 -8.56 -17.71 0.28
N HIS A 25 -7.71 -17.55 -0.74
CA HIS A 25 -6.36 -17.05 -0.58
C HIS A 25 -6.43 -15.62 -0.04
N GLN A 26 -6.69 -15.48 1.26
CA GLN A 26 -6.55 -14.21 1.94
C GLN A 26 -5.04 -13.95 2.04
N HIS A 27 -4.56 -13.00 1.29
CA HIS A 27 -3.24 -12.44 1.48
C HIS A 27 -3.20 -11.83 2.88
N GLY A 28 -2.68 -12.59 3.87
CA GLY A 28 -2.71 -12.28 5.30
C GLY A 28 -1.82 -11.11 5.73
N GLY A 29 -1.64 -10.10 4.88
CA GLY A 29 -0.93 -8.87 5.20
C GLY A 29 -1.88 -7.77 5.70
N LYS A 30 -1.40 -6.94 6.64
CA LYS A 30 -2.12 -5.76 7.10
C LYS A 30 -2.32 -4.77 5.94
N ALA A 31 -3.57 -4.37 5.71
CA ALA A 31 -3.88 -3.34 4.72
C ALA A 31 -3.17 -2.01 5.08
N THR A 32 -2.48 -1.44 4.12
CA THR A 32 -1.70 -0.21 4.25
C THR A 32 -2.18 0.79 3.22
N THR A 33 -2.17 2.07 3.58
CA THR A 33 -2.53 3.16 2.67
C THR A 33 -1.28 3.78 2.07
N VAL A 34 -1.25 3.90 0.74
CA VAL A 34 -0.15 4.49 -0.03
C VAL A 34 -0.71 5.59 -0.92
N THR A 35 -0.03 6.74 -0.94
CA THR A 35 -0.34 7.86 -1.85
C THR A 35 0.77 8.01 -2.86
N GLY A 36 0.43 8.01 -4.14
CA GLY A 36 1.39 8.13 -5.22
C GLY A 36 0.74 8.32 -6.58
N GLU A 37 1.56 8.57 -7.59
CA GLU A 37 1.13 8.64 -8.97
C GLU A 37 0.96 7.25 -9.57
N VAL A 38 -0.10 7.04 -10.32
CA VAL A 38 -0.29 5.84 -11.14
C VAL A 38 0.56 5.96 -12.39
N VAL A 39 1.65 5.20 -12.47
CA VAL A 39 2.55 5.20 -13.62
C VAL A 39 2.38 3.93 -14.45
N ASP A 40 2.58 4.05 -15.78
CA ASP A 40 2.87 2.91 -16.63
C ASP A 40 4.30 2.45 -16.33
N LEU A 41 4.44 1.23 -15.82
CA LEU A 41 5.74 0.71 -15.39
C LEU A 41 6.74 0.61 -16.55
N SER A 42 6.29 0.26 -17.75
CA SER A 42 7.19 0.10 -18.90
C SER A 42 7.85 1.44 -19.26
N CYS A 43 7.05 2.48 -19.48
CA CYS A 43 7.58 3.79 -19.81
C CYS A 43 8.34 4.43 -18.64
N TYR A 44 7.88 4.21 -17.40
CA TYR A 44 8.56 4.75 -16.24
C TYR A 44 9.95 4.13 -16.04
N LEU A 45 10.06 2.81 -16.10
CA LEU A 45 11.34 2.12 -15.88
C LEU A 45 12.34 2.35 -17.03
N MET A 46 11.85 2.42 -18.27
CA MET A 46 12.73 2.62 -19.44
C MET A 46 13.16 4.07 -19.62
N HIS A 47 12.30 5.03 -19.29
CA HIS A 47 12.48 6.43 -19.70
C HIS A 47 12.26 7.43 -18.55
N GLY A 48 11.92 6.99 -17.35
CA GLY A 48 11.54 7.88 -16.24
C GLY A 48 10.25 8.65 -16.47
N ALA A 49 9.43 8.20 -17.43
CA ALA A 49 8.24 8.92 -17.88
C ALA A 49 7.13 8.90 -16.83
N LYS A 50 6.68 10.09 -16.42
CA LYS A 50 5.66 10.31 -15.39
C LYS A 50 5.02 11.69 -15.53
N GLY A 51 3.98 11.95 -14.75
CA GLY A 51 3.29 13.23 -14.68
C GLY A 51 2.35 13.50 -15.85
N GLU A 52 1.76 14.67 -15.84
CA GLU A 52 0.69 15.05 -16.76
C GLU A 52 1.15 15.08 -18.22
N SER A 53 2.40 15.46 -18.47
CA SER A 53 2.98 15.45 -19.84
C SER A 53 2.97 14.06 -20.48
N HIS A 54 2.97 12.99 -19.66
CA HIS A 54 2.95 11.59 -20.11
C HIS A 54 1.54 10.97 -20.05
N ALA A 55 0.52 11.68 -19.59
CA ALA A 55 -0.80 11.13 -19.30
C ALA A 55 -1.45 10.38 -20.46
N LYS A 56 -1.37 10.92 -21.69
CA LYS A 56 -1.93 10.28 -22.89
C LYS A 56 -1.28 8.92 -23.17
N CYS A 57 0.06 8.86 -23.10
CA CYS A 57 0.81 7.64 -23.34
C CYS A 57 0.54 6.61 -22.22
N ALA A 58 0.63 7.02 -20.97
CA ALA A 58 0.37 6.15 -19.83
C ALA A 58 -1.04 5.55 -19.89
N THR A 59 -2.06 6.36 -20.21
CA THR A 59 -3.44 5.87 -20.40
C THR A 59 -3.54 4.85 -21.52
N ALA A 60 -2.92 5.11 -22.67
CA ALA A 60 -2.95 4.19 -23.81
C ALA A 60 -2.25 2.87 -23.48
N CYS A 61 -1.09 2.92 -22.86
CA CYS A 61 -0.30 1.74 -22.49
C CYS A 61 -1.02 0.87 -21.42
N ILE A 62 -1.51 1.49 -20.37
CA ILE A 62 -2.25 0.80 -19.29
C ILE A 62 -3.53 0.16 -19.84
N ASN A 63 -4.26 0.84 -20.73
CA ASN A 63 -5.47 0.29 -21.35
C ASN A 63 -5.17 -0.87 -22.30
N LYS A 64 -3.98 -0.94 -22.88
CA LYS A 64 -3.51 -2.09 -23.66
C LYS A 64 -3.05 -3.27 -22.78
N GLY A 65 -3.05 -3.11 -21.46
CA GLY A 65 -2.69 -4.17 -20.52
C GLY A 65 -1.27 -4.09 -19.98
N LEU A 66 -0.53 -3.01 -20.24
CA LEU A 66 0.78 -2.84 -19.62
C LEU A 66 0.65 -2.66 -18.10
N PRO A 67 1.63 -3.14 -17.32
CA PRO A 67 1.55 -3.13 -15.87
C PRO A 67 1.59 -1.70 -15.30
N MET A 68 0.84 -1.51 -14.22
CA MET A 68 0.79 -0.25 -13.48
C MET A 68 1.69 -0.28 -12.26
N GLY A 69 2.19 0.88 -11.86
CA GLY A 69 2.86 1.10 -10.58
C GLY A 69 2.28 2.29 -9.82
N ILE A 70 2.46 2.30 -8.50
CA ILE A 70 2.25 3.46 -7.64
C ILE A 70 3.61 4.04 -7.30
N LEU A 71 3.90 5.23 -7.81
CA LEU A 71 5.13 5.96 -7.54
C LEU A 71 4.87 7.02 -6.46
N THR A 72 5.45 6.84 -5.29
CA THR A 72 5.29 7.76 -4.17
C THR A 72 6.20 8.99 -4.32
N LYS A 73 5.92 10.04 -3.55
CA LYS A 73 6.73 11.28 -3.57
C LYS A 73 8.16 11.08 -3.08
N ASP A 74 8.39 10.07 -2.22
CA ASP A 74 9.72 9.68 -1.74
C ASP A 74 10.45 8.71 -2.67
N GLY A 75 9.92 8.49 -3.88
CA GLY A 75 10.55 7.70 -4.92
C GLY A 75 10.36 6.18 -4.80
N LYS A 76 9.55 5.70 -3.84
CA LYS A 76 9.23 4.28 -3.78
C LYS A 76 8.26 3.90 -4.88
N LEU A 77 8.52 2.75 -5.48
CA LEU A 77 7.68 2.19 -6.54
C LEU A 77 7.07 0.87 -6.08
N PHE A 78 5.75 0.78 -6.17
CA PHE A 78 5.01 -0.45 -5.91
C PHE A 78 4.36 -0.94 -7.19
N VAL A 79 4.62 -2.18 -7.59
CA VAL A 79 3.90 -2.83 -8.69
C VAL A 79 2.45 -3.03 -8.25
N VAL A 80 1.49 -2.60 -9.06
CA VAL A 80 0.07 -2.83 -8.77
C VAL A 80 -0.27 -4.28 -9.11
N LEU A 81 -0.74 -4.99 -8.08
CA LEU A 81 -1.20 -6.36 -8.21
C LEU A 81 -2.72 -6.40 -8.19
N GLU A 82 -3.31 -7.20 -9.08
CA GLU A 82 -4.73 -7.46 -9.04
C GLU A 82 -5.06 -8.40 -7.89
N ASP A 83 -5.97 -7.99 -7.01
CA ASP A 83 -6.58 -8.86 -6.01
C ASP A 83 -7.79 -9.54 -6.68
N HIS A 84 -7.74 -10.86 -6.84
CA HIS A 84 -8.81 -11.63 -7.50
C HIS A 84 -10.18 -11.44 -6.84
N ALA A 85 -10.21 -11.17 -5.55
CA ALA A 85 -11.45 -10.86 -4.83
C ALA A 85 -11.96 -9.44 -5.09
N LYS A 86 -11.13 -8.56 -5.71
CA LYS A 86 -11.40 -7.13 -5.94
C LYS A 86 -10.87 -6.64 -7.30
N ALA A 87 -11.05 -7.46 -8.33
CA ALA A 87 -10.60 -7.17 -9.69
C ALA A 87 -11.17 -5.84 -10.25
N ASP A 88 -12.37 -5.45 -9.81
CA ASP A 88 -12.99 -4.18 -10.15
C ASP A 88 -12.15 -2.97 -9.72
N VAL A 89 -11.49 -3.04 -8.58
CA VAL A 89 -10.61 -1.98 -8.06
C VAL A 89 -9.38 -1.78 -8.96
N TYR A 90 -8.81 -2.88 -9.45
CA TYR A 90 -7.71 -2.82 -10.42
C TYR A 90 -8.14 -2.12 -11.72
N GLN A 91 -9.32 -2.43 -12.23
CA GLN A 91 -9.87 -1.79 -13.43
C GLN A 91 -10.21 -0.31 -13.20
N GLN A 92 -10.69 0.06 -12.00
CA GLN A 92 -10.92 1.45 -11.63
C GLN A 92 -9.61 2.25 -11.62
N LEU A 93 -8.52 1.66 -11.14
CA LEU A 93 -7.22 2.33 -11.03
C LEU A 93 -6.67 2.76 -12.40
N LYS A 94 -6.95 2.04 -13.48
CA LYS A 94 -6.54 2.39 -14.85
C LYS A 94 -7.02 3.79 -15.27
N LYS A 95 -8.18 4.24 -14.76
CA LYS A 95 -8.74 5.57 -15.05
C LYS A 95 -7.93 6.72 -14.45
N PHE A 96 -6.99 6.41 -13.57
CA PHE A 96 -6.14 7.38 -12.89
C PHE A 96 -4.70 7.38 -13.40
N ALA A 97 -4.45 6.87 -14.61
CA ALA A 97 -3.14 6.93 -15.25
C ALA A 97 -2.56 8.35 -15.20
N ALA A 98 -1.30 8.50 -14.77
CA ALA A 98 -0.58 9.75 -14.54
C ALA A 98 -1.23 10.71 -13.50
N LYS A 99 -2.14 10.22 -12.67
CA LYS A 99 -2.76 11.00 -11.59
C LYS A 99 -2.31 10.50 -10.23
N THR A 100 -2.22 11.41 -9.28
CA THR A 100 -1.96 11.04 -7.88
C THR A 100 -3.24 10.52 -7.23
N VAL A 101 -3.15 9.33 -6.66
CA VAL A 101 -4.24 8.65 -5.96
C VAL A 101 -3.79 8.22 -4.57
N THR A 102 -4.76 7.92 -3.71
CA THR A 102 -4.54 7.23 -2.45
C THR A 102 -5.15 5.83 -2.57
N VAL A 103 -4.30 4.80 -2.49
CA VAL A 103 -4.74 3.40 -2.56
C VAL A 103 -4.57 2.73 -1.20
N THR A 104 -5.51 1.86 -0.85
CA THR A 104 -5.38 0.97 0.31
C THR A 104 -5.27 -0.45 -0.20
N GLY A 105 -4.30 -1.19 0.31
CA GLY A 105 -4.06 -2.57 -0.12
C GLY A 105 -3.01 -3.26 0.73
N VAL A 106 -2.73 -4.51 0.42
CA VAL A 106 -1.71 -5.30 1.09
C VAL A 106 -0.38 -5.15 0.32
N ILE A 107 0.64 -4.68 1.04
CA ILE A 107 2.00 -4.60 0.48
C ILE A 107 2.67 -5.96 0.65
N VAL A 108 3.25 -6.43 -0.44
CA VAL A 108 4.07 -7.65 -0.49
C VAL A 108 5.43 -7.33 -1.10
N SER A 109 6.47 -7.99 -0.62
CA SER A 109 7.81 -7.82 -1.19
C SER A 109 8.47 -9.18 -1.36
N ARG A 110 9.11 -9.38 -2.51
CA ARG A 110 9.85 -10.61 -2.81
C ARG A 110 11.02 -10.29 -3.72
N ASN A 111 12.21 -10.76 -3.35
CA ASN A 111 13.43 -10.60 -4.15
C ASN A 111 13.70 -9.15 -4.60
N GLY A 112 13.48 -8.16 -3.70
CA GLY A 112 13.69 -6.75 -3.98
C GLY A 112 12.54 -6.05 -4.73
N ILE A 113 11.53 -6.78 -5.20
CA ILE A 113 10.35 -6.20 -5.84
C ILE A 113 9.27 -6.00 -4.78
N SER A 114 8.70 -4.81 -4.72
CA SER A 114 7.57 -4.48 -3.86
C SER A 114 6.31 -4.30 -4.69
N GLY A 115 5.25 -4.98 -4.30
CA GLY A 115 3.93 -4.86 -4.93
C GLY A 115 2.86 -4.47 -3.92
N ILE A 116 1.74 -3.95 -4.43
CA ILE A 116 0.55 -3.64 -3.64
C ILE A 116 -0.67 -4.30 -4.29
N ALA A 117 -1.28 -5.25 -3.57
CA ALA A 117 -2.58 -5.81 -3.94
C ALA A 117 -3.66 -4.81 -3.54
N VAL A 118 -4.21 -4.08 -4.53
CA VAL A 118 -5.09 -2.93 -4.29
C VAL A 118 -6.50 -3.40 -3.94
N GLN A 119 -7.02 -2.93 -2.80
CA GLN A 119 -8.35 -3.24 -2.30
C GLN A 119 -9.31 -2.06 -2.33
N LYS A 120 -8.79 -0.82 -2.38
CA LYS A 120 -9.57 0.42 -2.45
C LYS A 120 -8.77 1.51 -3.13
N VAL A 121 -9.43 2.30 -3.97
CA VAL A 121 -8.89 3.52 -4.58
C VAL A 121 -9.68 4.72 -4.08
N GLY A 122 -8.96 5.75 -3.64
CA GLY A 122 -9.49 7.08 -3.37
C GLY A 122 -8.76 8.09 -4.25
N THR A 123 -9.47 9.10 -4.71
CA THR A 123 -8.83 10.27 -5.30
C THR A 123 -8.03 10.97 -4.20
N ALA A 124 -6.80 11.39 -4.49
CA ALA A 124 -6.07 12.28 -3.60
C ALA A 124 -6.72 13.67 -3.66
N THR A 125 -7.93 13.79 -3.12
CA THR A 125 -8.43 15.09 -2.69
C THR A 125 -7.42 15.56 -1.64
N SER A 126 -6.86 16.74 -1.84
CA SER A 126 -5.93 17.42 -0.94
C SER A 126 -6.59 17.65 0.42
N SER A 127 -6.84 16.58 1.15
CA SER A 127 -7.25 16.59 2.55
C SER A 127 -6.25 15.76 3.31
N SER A 128 -5.30 16.46 3.88
CA SER A 128 -4.52 16.12 5.05
C SER A 128 -5.34 15.23 5.97
N LEU A 129 -4.84 14.01 6.22
CA LEU A 129 -4.92 13.24 7.47
C LEU A 129 -4.76 11.74 7.17
N ALA A 130 -3.60 11.36 6.54
CA ALA A 130 -3.05 10.05 6.86
C ALA A 130 -2.37 10.19 8.23
N PRO A 131 -2.50 9.23 9.17
CA PRO A 131 -1.65 9.23 10.34
C PRO A 131 -0.20 9.17 9.84
N ARG A 132 0.49 10.32 9.95
CA ARG A 132 1.94 10.36 9.79
C ARG A 132 2.50 9.32 10.77
N PRO A 133 3.36 8.37 10.35
CA PRO A 133 4.09 7.58 11.33
C PRO A 133 4.69 8.58 12.31
N PRO A 134 4.71 8.30 13.61
CA PRO A 134 5.14 9.27 14.60
C PRO A 134 6.50 9.81 14.16
N SER A 135 6.52 11.08 13.77
CA SER A 135 7.77 11.76 13.48
C SER A 135 8.57 11.65 14.77
N ARG A 136 9.71 10.98 14.72
CA ARG A 136 10.67 11.01 15.81
C ARG A 136 10.84 12.47 16.18
N LYS A 137 10.32 12.86 17.34
CA LYS A 137 10.47 14.21 17.83
C LYS A 137 11.94 14.46 18.01
N VAL A 138 12.51 15.27 17.13
CA VAL A 138 13.87 15.75 17.32
C VAL A 138 13.80 16.75 18.45
N GLN A 139 14.33 16.39 19.61
CA GLN A 139 14.45 17.30 20.74
C GLN A 139 15.80 18.01 20.70
N TYR A 140 15.79 19.29 20.95
CA TYR A 140 16.99 20.12 21.02
C TYR A 140 17.37 20.32 22.47
N VAL A 141 18.58 19.93 22.85
CA VAL A 141 19.08 20.00 24.23
C VAL A 141 20.25 20.98 24.34
N CYS A 142 20.30 21.67 25.45
CA CYS A 142 21.46 22.46 25.77
C CYS A 142 22.62 21.56 26.20
N PRO A 143 23.83 21.68 25.61
CA PRO A 143 24.99 20.87 26.00
C PRO A 143 25.34 20.98 27.49
N MET A 144 25.04 22.09 28.13
CA MET A 144 25.24 22.35 29.57
C MET A 144 24.05 21.97 30.45
N GLY A 145 22.95 21.43 29.86
CA GLY A 145 21.78 21.05 30.63
C GLY A 145 21.01 22.18 31.31
N CYS A 146 21.22 23.42 30.93
CA CYS A 146 20.67 24.60 31.62
C CYS A 146 19.15 24.74 31.50
N VAL A 147 18.54 24.13 30.49
CA VAL A 147 17.11 24.17 30.21
C VAL A 147 16.61 22.77 29.78
N PRO A 148 15.33 22.45 30.01
CA PRO A 148 14.75 21.21 29.53
C PRO A 148 14.80 21.13 28.00
N PRO A 149 14.70 19.92 27.41
CA PRO A 149 14.65 19.69 25.96
C PRO A 149 13.57 20.55 25.30
N GLN A 150 13.88 21.15 24.15
CA GLN A 150 12.98 22.02 23.39
C GLN A 150 12.65 21.40 22.02
N ASP A 151 11.47 21.71 21.48
CA ASP A 151 11.01 21.19 20.19
C ASP A 151 11.51 22.01 18.99
N LYS A 152 12.23 23.13 19.24
CA LYS A 152 12.72 24.03 18.19
C LYS A 152 14.23 24.23 18.29
N PRO A 153 14.94 24.31 17.14
CA PRO A 153 16.33 24.71 17.13
C PRO A 153 16.49 26.16 17.55
N GLY A 154 17.61 26.50 18.16
CA GLY A 154 17.88 27.88 18.61
C GLY A 154 19.06 27.91 19.55
N ASN A 155 19.18 29.03 20.29
CA ASN A 155 20.16 29.21 21.33
C ASN A 155 19.51 29.03 22.72
N CYS A 156 20.28 28.49 23.64
CA CYS A 156 19.83 28.33 25.02
C CYS A 156 19.59 29.73 25.69
N PRO A 157 18.40 29.99 26.22
CA PRO A 157 18.09 31.29 26.81
C PRO A 157 18.87 31.59 28.10
N LYS A 158 19.47 30.54 28.72
CA LYS A 158 20.28 30.74 29.95
C LYS A 158 21.77 30.97 29.70
N CYS A 159 22.37 30.27 28.74
CA CYS A 159 23.81 30.31 28.49
C CYS A 159 24.22 30.75 27.07
N GLY A 160 23.26 31.04 26.19
CA GLY A 160 23.50 31.53 24.84
C GLY A 160 24.02 30.47 23.85
N MET A 161 24.40 29.26 24.31
CA MET A 161 24.95 28.23 23.45
C MET A 161 23.89 27.63 22.54
N LYS A 162 24.32 27.25 21.34
CA LYS A 162 23.47 26.58 20.33
C LYS A 162 22.95 25.24 20.85
N LEU A 163 21.65 25.02 20.76
CA LEU A 163 21.01 23.79 21.13
C LEU A 163 21.37 22.67 20.11
N VAL A 164 21.64 21.48 20.59
CA VAL A 164 22.02 20.32 19.79
C VAL A 164 20.85 19.35 19.63
N ALA A 165 20.62 18.85 18.41
CA ALA A 165 19.57 17.90 18.13
C ALA A 165 19.90 16.53 18.77
N LYS A 166 19.05 16.06 19.68
CA LYS A 166 19.11 14.71 20.25
C LYS A 166 18.14 13.80 19.46
N LYS A 167 18.67 12.84 18.74
CA LYS A 167 17.91 11.75 18.12
C LYS A 167 17.57 10.74 19.21
N THR A 168 16.30 10.57 19.51
CA THR A 168 15.81 9.50 20.40
C THR A 168 15.44 8.30 19.54
#